data_2cc000df859415f6a5a7788f256d815e
#
_entry.id   2cc000df859415f6a5a7788f256d815e
#
_cell.length_a   1.000
_cell.length_b   1.000
_cell.length_c   1.000
_cell.angle_alpha   90.00
_cell.angle_beta   90.00
_cell.angle_gamma   90.00
#
_symmetry.space_group_name_H-M   'P 1'
#
loop_
_entity.id
_entity.type
_entity.pdbx_description
1 polymer ?
#
loop_
_entity_poly.entity_id
_entity_poly.type
_entity_poly.pdbx_seq_one_letter_code
_entity_poly.pdbx_strand_id
1 'polypeptide(L)'
;MADFKNTKEGRNVAQKYADILHLSRPEPPVKHPRMALSNRAKIFSPFAALRGFDDEISSEGASKLLVKKVEPSDEENDALSDKLLQVKKGMKVVVRYFVRSTENTGKYISLTGTVVMIDPVYRELKVMQDSDRKAMGIEKELPVIIPFGDIIELSGEGITNIEDYLGIEKYPDDI
;
A
#
# COMPACT_ATOMS: atom_id res chain seq x y z
N MET A 1 18.75 7.40 8.83
CA MET A 1 18.41 8.78 8.41
C MET A 1 19.10 9.02 7.08
N ALA A 2 18.36 9.30 6.00
CA ALA A 2 18.99 9.55 4.71
C ALA A 2 19.79 10.84 4.76
N ASP A 3 21.04 10.79 4.29
CA ASP A 3 21.93 11.95 4.24
C ASP A 3 21.51 12.85 3.06
N PHE A 4 20.59 13.80 3.32
CA PHE A 4 20.10 14.75 2.32
C PHE A 4 21.20 15.64 1.71
N LYS A 5 22.37 15.76 2.36
CA LYS A 5 23.46 16.59 1.85
C LYS A 5 24.04 16.09 0.53
N ASN A 6 23.97 14.78 0.30
CA ASN A 6 24.50 14.12 -0.89
C ASN A 6 23.48 13.92 -2.02
N THR A 7 22.23 14.34 -1.82
CA THR A 7 21.21 14.31 -2.89
C THR A 7 21.41 15.45 -3.89
N LYS A 8 20.81 15.31 -5.08
CA LYS A 8 20.83 16.35 -6.12
C LYS A 8 20.18 17.64 -5.62
N GLU A 9 19.06 17.51 -4.90
CA GLU A 9 18.34 18.62 -4.27
C GLU A 9 19.18 19.29 -3.18
N GLY A 10 19.84 18.50 -2.33
CA GLY A 10 20.73 19.02 -1.29
C GLY A 10 21.90 19.82 -1.85
N ARG A 11 22.51 19.36 -2.96
CA ARG A 11 23.57 20.11 -3.66
C ARG A 11 23.06 21.41 -4.28
N ASN A 12 21.88 21.39 -4.90
CA ASN A 12 21.25 22.59 -5.46
C ASN A 12 20.96 23.63 -4.37
N VAL A 13 20.44 23.19 -3.21
CA VAL A 13 20.19 24.07 -2.06
C VAL A 13 21.51 24.63 -1.52
N ALA A 14 22.54 23.80 -1.38
CA ALA A 14 23.86 24.25 -0.93
C ALA A 14 24.47 25.28 -1.87
N GLN A 15 24.31 25.13 -3.17
CA GLN A 15 24.80 26.10 -4.16
C GLN A 15 23.98 27.39 -4.14
N LYS A 16 22.65 27.32 -4.08
CA LYS A 16 21.75 28.48 -4.11
C LYS A 16 21.86 29.36 -2.87
N TYR A 17 22.17 28.77 -1.72
CA TYR A 17 22.23 29.46 -0.42
C TYR A 17 23.62 29.43 0.20
N ALA A 18 24.67 29.27 -0.62
CA ALA A 18 26.05 29.16 -0.16
C ALA A 18 26.49 30.35 0.71
N ASP A 19 25.97 31.56 0.41
CA ASP A 19 26.24 32.82 1.12
C ASP A 19 25.68 32.83 2.55
N ILE A 20 24.59 32.13 2.82
CA ILE A 20 23.88 32.17 4.11
C ILE A 20 23.97 30.88 4.90
N LEU A 21 24.37 29.76 4.27
CA LEU A 21 24.44 28.44 4.91
C LEU A 21 25.42 28.36 6.08
N HIS A 22 26.47 29.18 6.06
CA HIS A 22 27.48 29.25 7.11
C HIS A 22 27.11 30.23 8.24
N LEU A 23 26.08 31.06 8.04
CA LEU A 23 25.64 32.02 9.03
C LEU A 23 24.90 31.29 10.17
N SER A 24 25.26 31.69 11.39
CA SER A 24 24.50 31.27 12.55
C SER A 24 23.17 32.02 12.62
N ARG A 25 22.16 31.39 13.19
CA ARG A 25 20.88 32.04 13.40
C ARG A 25 21.05 33.32 14.23
N PRO A 26 20.58 34.48 13.76
CA PRO A 26 20.71 35.75 14.50
C PRO A 26 20.04 35.64 15.88
N GLU A 27 20.63 36.30 16.87
CA GLU A 27 20.02 36.39 18.18
C GLU A 27 18.78 37.27 18.15
N PRO A 28 17.69 36.88 18.83
CA PRO A 28 16.50 37.70 18.87
C PRO A 28 16.74 38.98 19.66
N PRO A 29 16.11 40.10 19.29
CA PRO A 29 16.20 41.33 20.06
C PRO A 29 15.66 41.16 21.47
N VAL A 30 16.17 41.89 22.42
CA VAL A 30 15.81 41.81 23.84
C VAL A 30 14.30 41.99 24.07
N LYS A 31 13.63 42.79 23.22
CA LYS A 31 12.17 43.00 23.29
C LYS A 31 11.35 41.75 22.90
N HIS A 32 11.93 40.84 22.13
CA HIS A 32 11.25 39.65 21.63
C HIS A 32 12.15 38.42 21.80
N PRO A 33 12.37 37.94 23.04
CA PRO A 33 13.20 36.79 23.31
C PRO A 33 12.58 35.52 22.68
N ARG A 34 13.41 34.56 22.36
CA ARG A 34 12.94 33.26 21.88
C ARG A 34 12.10 32.59 22.93
N MET A 35 10.95 32.09 22.51
CA MET A 35 10.10 31.28 23.39
C MET A 35 10.85 29.98 23.78
N ALA A 36 10.84 29.65 25.07
CA ALA A 36 11.39 28.41 25.56
C ALA A 36 10.71 27.18 24.87
N LEU A 37 11.48 26.13 24.61
CA LEU A 37 10.97 24.93 23.96
C LEU A 37 9.77 24.31 24.69
N SER A 38 9.79 24.33 26.04
CA SER A 38 8.69 23.86 26.87
C SER A 38 7.39 24.67 26.63
N ASN A 39 7.49 25.98 26.42
CA ASN A 39 6.33 26.81 26.15
C ASN A 39 5.81 26.60 24.71
N ARG A 40 6.71 26.37 23.74
CA ARG A 40 6.33 26.01 22.37
C ARG A 40 5.59 24.68 22.34
N ALA A 41 6.07 23.69 23.08
CA ALA A 41 5.38 22.40 23.20
C ALA A 41 3.96 22.53 23.76
N LYS A 42 3.77 23.42 24.74
CA LYS A 42 2.45 23.69 25.33
C LYS A 42 1.44 24.30 24.37
N ILE A 43 1.87 25.00 23.32
CA ILE A 43 0.95 25.57 22.31
C ILE A 43 0.24 24.46 21.54
N PHE A 44 0.89 23.32 21.33
CA PHE A 44 0.32 22.16 20.61
C PHE A 44 -0.43 21.19 21.55
N SER A 45 -0.25 21.34 22.87
CA SER A 45 -0.90 20.47 23.86
C SER A 45 -2.45 20.47 23.76
N PRO A 46 -3.15 21.59 23.51
CA PRO A 46 -4.60 21.60 23.36
C PRO A 46 -5.10 20.74 22.19
N PHE A 47 -4.34 20.63 21.12
CA PHE A 47 -4.71 19.79 19.96
C PHE A 47 -4.64 18.31 20.31
N ALA A 48 -3.63 17.90 21.08
CA ALA A 48 -3.53 16.52 21.57
C ALA A 48 -4.61 16.14 22.59
N ALA A 49 -5.23 17.15 23.23
CA ALA A 49 -6.31 16.93 24.19
C ALA A 49 -7.70 16.75 23.54
N LEU A 50 -7.83 17.04 22.25
CA LEU A 50 -9.07 16.81 21.52
C LEU A 50 -9.23 15.31 21.24
N ARG A 51 -10.21 14.68 21.88
CA ARG A 51 -10.53 13.29 21.61
C ARG A 51 -10.90 13.11 20.15
N GLY A 52 -10.27 12.14 19.48
CA GLY A 52 -10.54 11.83 18.10
C GLY A 52 -9.79 12.68 17.06
N PHE A 53 -9.00 13.68 17.48
CA PHE A 53 -8.24 14.51 16.53
C PHE A 53 -7.18 13.70 15.77
N ASP A 54 -6.49 12.80 16.46
CA ASP A 54 -5.51 11.90 15.82
C ASP A 54 -6.20 10.89 14.89
N ASP A 55 -7.39 10.42 15.28
CA ASP A 55 -8.21 9.52 14.46
C ASP A 55 -8.71 10.24 13.20
N GLU A 56 -9.13 11.50 13.32
CA GLU A 56 -9.58 12.33 12.19
C GLU A 56 -8.45 12.61 11.21
N ILE A 57 -7.25 12.99 11.71
CA ILE A 57 -6.06 13.16 10.86
C ILE A 57 -5.70 11.85 10.16
N SER A 58 -5.76 10.73 10.87
CA SER A 58 -5.45 9.41 10.33
C SER A 58 -6.47 9.00 9.28
N SER A 59 -7.75 9.26 9.50
CA SER A 59 -8.83 8.94 8.56
C SER A 59 -8.75 9.79 7.30
N GLU A 60 -8.46 11.08 7.45
CA GLU A 60 -8.26 12.00 6.31
C GLU A 60 -7.02 11.62 5.51
N GLY A 61 -5.92 11.25 6.18
CA GLY A 61 -4.73 10.71 5.54
C GLY A 61 -5.01 9.41 4.78
N ALA A 62 -5.77 8.51 5.36
CA ALA A 62 -6.17 7.25 4.74
C ALA A 62 -7.11 7.46 3.54
N SER A 63 -8.02 8.43 3.61
CA SER A 63 -8.96 8.73 2.52
C SER A 63 -8.25 9.23 1.26
N LYS A 64 -7.15 9.97 1.41
CA LYS A 64 -6.31 10.44 0.29
C LYS A 64 -5.54 9.33 -0.42
N LEU A 65 -5.40 8.17 0.20
CA LEU A 65 -4.76 6.99 -0.39
C LEU A 65 -5.77 6.09 -1.14
N LEU A 66 -7.05 6.43 -1.09
CA LEU A 66 -8.06 5.68 -1.81
C LEU A 66 -8.00 6.00 -3.31
N VAL A 67 -8.07 4.96 -4.11
CA VAL A 67 -8.05 5.03 -5.58
C VAL A 67 -9.36 4.50 -6.15
N LYS A 68 -9.69 4.89 -7.37
CA LYS A 68 -10.79 4.28 -8.10
C LYS A 68 -10.37 2.88 -8.55
N LYS A 69 -11.33 1.96 -8.60
CA LYS A 69 -11.10 0.65 -9.18
C LYS A 69 -10.80 0.82 -10.66
N VAL A 70 -9.68 0.26 -11.10
CA VAL A 70 -9.35 0.15 -12.52
C VAL A 70 -10.05 -1.10 -13.04
N GLU A 71 -10.82 -0.96 -14.11
CA GLU A 71 -11.39 -2.12 -14.80
C GLU A 71 -10.29 -2.72 -15.69
N PRO A 72 -9.95 -4.00 -15.51
CA PRO A 72 -8.97 -4.66 -16.34
C PRO A 72 -9.50 -4.81 -17.77
N SER A 73 -8.60 -4.85 -18.74
CA SER A 73 -8.92 -5.11 -20.14
C SER A 73 -9.49 -6.53 -20.32
N ASP A 74 -10.12 -6.78 -21.45
CA ASP A 74 -10.66 -8.11 -21.76
C ASP A 74 -9.53 -9.16 -21.79
N GLU A 75 -8.35 -8.82 -22.31
CA GLU A 75 -7.17 -9.69 -22.35
C GLU A 75 -6.66 -10.02 -20.93
N GLU A 76 -6.63 -9.03 -20.04
CA GLU A 76 -6.24 -9.24 -18.63
C GLU A 76 -7.26 -10.10 -17.88
N ASN A 77 -8.55 -9.93 -18.19
CA ASN A 77 -9.63 -10.76 -17.63
C ASN A 77 -9.53 -12.22 -18.09
N ASP A 78 -9.23 -12.45 -19.35
CA ASP A 78 -9.05 -13.78 -19.93
C ASP A 78 -7.83 -14.46 -19.30
N ALA A 79 -6.69 -13.78 -19.23
CA ALA A 79 -5.48 -14.27 -18.58
C ALA A 79 -5.71 -14.59 -17.08
N LEU A 80 -6.49 -13.76 -16.38
CA LEU A 80 -6.85 -14.01 -14.98
C LEU A 80 -7.78 -15.24 -14.86
N SER A 81 -8.74 -15.39 -15.77
CA SER A 81 -9.64 -16.54 -15.80
C SER A 81 -8.87 -17.85 -16.00
N ASP A 82 -7.90 -17.86 -16.88
CA ASP A 82 -7.03 -19.02 -17.14
C ASP A 82 -6.20 -19.38 -15.90
N LYS A 83 -5.69 -18.38 -15.19
CA LYS A 83 -4.99 -18.59 -13.91
C LYS A 83 -5.93 -19.16 -12.85
N LEU A 84 -7.15 -18.65 -12.74
CA LEU A 84 -8.15 -19.14 -11.77
C LEU A 84 -8.51 -20.61 -12.03
N LEU A 85 -8.54 -21.05 -13.29
CA LEU A 85 -8.78 -22.47 -13.65
C LEU A 85 -7.64 -23.37 -13.18
N GLN A 86 -6.42 -22.89 -13.05
CA GLN A 86 -5.26 -23.64 -12.59
C GLN A 86 -5.20 -23.76 -11.05
N VAL A 87 -5.88 -22.85 -10.35
CA VAL A 87 -5.85 -22.81 -8.87
C VAL A 87 -6.57 -24.03 -8.31
N LYS A 88 -5.95 -24.67 -7.32
CA LYS A 88 -6.50 -25.82 -6.59
C LYS A 88 -6.48 -25.56 -5.09
N LYS A 89 -7.37 -26.23 -4.37
CA LYS A 89 -7.37 -26.22 -2.91
C LYS A 89 -6.01 -26.66 -2.37
N GLY A 90 -5.48 -25.93 -1.40
CA GLY A 90 -4.20 -26.20 -0.76
C GLY A 90 -2.99 -25.52 -1.42
N MET A 91 -3.16 -24.90 -2.58
CA MET A 91 -2.06 -24.14 -3.22
C MET A 91 -1.76 -22.86 -2.47
N LYS A 92 -0.47 -22.50 -2.41
CA LYS A 92 -0.02 -21.20 -1.93
C LYS A 92 -0.11 -20.20 -3.06
N VAL A 93 -0.78 -19.06 -2.78
CA VAL A 93 -1.03 -18.01 -3.76
C VAL A 93 -0.73 -16.64 -3.18
N VAL A 94 -0.35 -15.73 -4.05
CA VAL A 94 -0.32 -14.30 -3.79
C VAL A 94 -1.42 -13.68 -4.66
N VAL A 95 -2.38 -13.05 -4.02
CA VAL A 95 -3.53 -12.44 -4.68
C VAL A 95 -3.50 -10.93 -4.42
N ARG A 96 -3.52 -10.14 -5.48
CA ARG A 96 -3.72 -8.70 -5.42
C ARG A 96 -5.15 -8.39 -5.81
N TYR A 97 -5.89 -7.78 -4.91
CA TYR A 97 -7.31 -7.54 -5.10
C TYR A 97 -7.72 -6.17 -4.58
N PHE A 98 -8.86 -5.68 -5.08
CA PHE A 98 -9.45 -4.42 -4.70
C PHE A 98 -10.37 -4.58 -3.50
N VAL A 99 -10.12 -3.79 -2.44
CA VAL A 99 -11.00 -3.69 -1.28
C VAL A 99 -11.74 -2.37 -1.33
N ARG A 100 -13.04 -2.44 -1.49
CA ARG A 100 -13.91 -1.27 -1.57
C ARG A 100 -14.02 -0.62 -0.20
N SER A 101 -13.81 0.69 -0.12
CA SER A 101 -13.94 1.49 1.10
C SER A 101 -15.17 2.39 1.04
N THR A 102 -15.47 2.95 -0.14
CA THR A 102 -16.68 3.72 -0.44
C THR A 102 -17.32 3.20 -1.73
N GLU A 103 -18.42 3.78 -2.18
CA GLU A 103 -19.07 3.34 -3.42
C GLU A 103 -18.15 3.34 -4.63
N ASN A 104 -17.27 4.34 -4.75
CA ASN A 104 -16.42 4.53 -5.93
C ASN A 104 -14.92 4.41 -5.67
N THR A 105 -14.48 4.30 -4.42
CA THR A 105 -13.06 4.27 -4.07
C THR A 105 -12.72 3.16 -3.09
N GLY A 106 -11.48 2.72 -3.14
CA GLY A 106 -10.95 1.67 -2.29
C GLY A 106 -9.44 1.61 -2.37
N LYS A 107 -8.89 0.48 -2.01
CA LYS A 107 -7.46 0.23 -2.04
C LYS A 107 -7.15 -1.15 -2.60
N TYR A 108 -6.00 -1.27 -3.25
CA TYR A 108 -5.46 -2.57 -3.65
C TYR A 108 -4.66 -3.17 -2.49
N ILE A 109 -4.95 -4.42 -2.17
CA ILE A 109 -4.26 -5.17 -1.12
C ILE A 109 -3.67 -6.43 -1.75
N SER A 110 -2.45 -6.77 -1.35
CA SER A 110 -1.82 -8.06 -1.67
C SER A 110 -1.93 -8.98 -0.46
N LEU A 111 -2.44 -10.18 -0.70
CA LEU A 111 -2.62 -11.23 0.30
C LEU A 111 -1.82 -12.45 -0.12
N THR A 112 -0.95 -12.92 0.77
CA THR A 112 -0.28 -14.21 0.61
C THR A 112 -0.95 -15.24 1.52
N GLY A 113 -1.28 -16.40 0.96
CA GLY A 113 -1.96 -17.41 1.75
C GLY A 113 -2.21 -18.70 0.99
N THR A 114 -2.91 -19.61 1.67
CA THR A 114 -3.27 -20.93 1.14
C THR A 114 -4.74 -20.95 0.71
N VAL A 115 -5.00 -21.44 -0.48
CA VAL A 115 -6.36 -21.58 -1.02
C VAL A 115 -7.14 -22.62 -0.23
N VAL A 116 -8.23 -22.20 0.38
CA VAL A 116 -9.15 -23.08 1.12
C VAL A 116 -10.22 -23.62 0.18
N MET A 117 -10.77 -22.75 -0.67
CA MET A 117 -11.86 -23.10 -1.58
C MET A 117 -11.92 -22.12 -2.74
N ILE A 118 -12.32 -22.64 -3.90
CA ILE A 118 -12.70 -21.86 -5.07
C ILE A 118 -14.17 -22.17 -5.30
N ASP A 119 -14.97 -21.12 -5.37
CA ASP A 119 -16.40 -21.25 -5.61
C ASP A 119 -16.77 -20.63 -6.95
N PRO A 120 -16.93 -21.44 -8.00
CA PRO A 120 -17.27 -20.92 -9.33
C PRO A 120 -18.73 -20.41 -9.43
N VAL A 121 -19.62 -20.91 -8.54
CA VAL A 121 -21.02 -20.50 -8.52
C VAL A 121 -21.19 -19.10 -7.96
N TYR A 122 -20.58 -18.86 -6.80
CA TYR A 122 -20.57 -17.52 -6.18
C TYR A 122 -19.46 -16.62 -6.73
N ARG A 123 -18.58 -17.17 -7.58
CA ARG A 123 -17.41 -16.47 -8.15
C ARG A 123 -16.51 -15.87 -7.07
N GLU A 124 -16.14 -16.69 -6.10
CA GLU A 124 -15.35 -16.32 -4.94
C GLU A 124 -14.13 -17.23 -4.76
N LEU A 125 -13.01 -16.63 -4.37
CA LEU A 125 -11.80 -17.30 -3.92
C LEU A 125 -11.68 -17.13 -2.40
N LYS A 126 -11.57 -18.26 -1.67
CA LYS A 126 -11.37 -18.26 -0.21
C LYS A 126 -9.93 -18.62 0.11
N VAL A 127 -9.21 -17.69 0.71
CA VAL A 127 -7.78 -17.81 1.01
C VAL A 127 -7.56 -17.67 2.50
N MET A 128 -6.86 -18.64 3.10
CA MET A 128 -6.35 -18.52 4.46
C MET A 128 -5.04 -17.75 4.41
N GLN A 129 -5.00 -16.59 5.05
CA GLN A 129 -3.81 -15.75 5.09
C GLN A 129 -2.68 -16.45 5.84
N ASP A 130 -1.48 -16.45 5.27
CA ASP A 130 -0.26 -16.85 5.98
C ASP A 130 0.13 -15.66 6.89
N SER A 131 -0.46 -15.60 8.08
CA SER A 131 -0.15 -14.55 9.04
C SER A 131 0.75 -15.10 10.15
N ASP A 132 1.70 -14.27 10.61
CA ASP A 132 2.51 -14.56 11.81
C ASP A 132 1.65 -14.63 13.10
N ARG A 133 0.34 -14.44 12.97
CA ARG A 133 -0.63 -14.49 14.09
C ARG A 133 -0.79 -15.85 14.74
N LYS A 134 -0.38 -16.92 14.06
CA LYS A 134 -0.25 -18.24 14.72
C LYS A 134 0.69 -18.22 15.92
N ALA A 135 1.67 -17.31 15.91
CA ALA A 135 2.54 -17.07 17.05
C ALA A 135 1.82 -16.38 18.25
N MET A 136 0.65 -15.78 18.03
CA MET A 136 -0.13 -15.09 19.06
C MET A 136 -1.30 -15.91 19.64
N GLY A 137 -1.44 -17.20 19.30
CA GLY A 137 -2.44 -18.10 19.92
C GLY A 137 -3.88 -17.84 19.50
N ILE A 138 -4.14 -17.20 18.37
CA ILE A 138 -5.49 -17.01 17.82
C ILE A 138 -5.87 -18.25 17.01
N GLU A 139 -6.63 -19.15 17.61
CA GLU A 139 -6.94 -20.49 17.08
C GLU A 139 -7.98 -20.54 15.95
N LYS A 140 -8.67 -19.44 15.63
CA LYS A 140 -9.69 -19.42 14.56
C LYS A 140 -9.49 -18.24 13.63
N GLU A 141 -8.70 -18.45 12.59
CA GLU A 141 -8.67 -17.54 11.46
C GLU A 141 -9.79 -17.92 10.48
N LEU A 142 -10.60 -16.94 10.10
CA LEU A 142 -11.57 -17.11 9.02
C LEU A 142 -10.87 -16.85 7.68
N PRO A 143 -11.17 -17.64 6.64
CA PRO A 143 -10.65 -17.39 5.32
C PRO A 143 -11.13 -16.02 4.79
N VAL A 144 -10.25 -15.32 4.13
CA VAL A 144 -10.60 -14.09 3.40
C VAL A 144 -11.35 -14.50 2.15
N ILE A 145 -12.53 -13.93 1.94
CA ILE A 145 -13.37 -14.17 0.76
C ILE A 145 -13.09 -13.05 -0.23
N ILE A 146 -12.64 -13.41 -1.42
CA ILE A 146 -12.27 -12.48 -2.48
C ILE A 146 -13.13 -12.76 -3.71
N PRO A 147 -14.02 -11.83 -4.12
CA PRO A 147 -14.77 -11.96 -5.36
C PRO A 147 -13.82 -11.97 -6.57
N PHE A 148 -14.08 -12.81 -7.57
CA PHE A 148 -13.24 -12.88 -8.78
C PHE A 148 -13.13 -11.53 -9.49
N GLY A 149 -14.21 -10.78 -9.55
CA GLY A 149 -14.23 -9.46 -10.17
C GLY A 149 -13.40 -8.39 -9.47
N ASP A 150 -12.92 -8.65 -8.24
CA ASP A 150 -12.07 -7.73 -7.50
C ASP A 150 -10.59 -8.14 -7.53
N ILE A 151 -10.28 -9.33 -8.10
CA ILE A 151 -8.90 -9.81 -8.27
C ILE A 151 -8.29 -9.08 -9.48
N ILE A 152 -7.10 -8.52 -9.30
CA ILE A 152 -6.33 -7.87 -10.37
C ILE A 152 -5.16 -8.75 -10.79
N GLU A 153 -4.55 -9.42 -9.84
CA GLU A 153 -3.37 -10.23 -10.10
C GLU A 153 -3.41 -11.47 -9.22
N LEU A 154 -3.03 -12.59 -9.82
CA LEU A 154 -2.96 -13.87 -9.16
C LEU A 154 -1.66 -14.58 -9.58
N SER A 155 -0.88 -14.97 -8.59
CA SER A 155 0.36 -15.72 -8.79
C SER A 155 0.48 -16.80 -7.73
N GLY A 156 1.23 -17.84 -8.01
CA GLY A 156 1.44 -18.92 -7.07
C GLY A 156 2.27 -20.05 -7.69
N GLU A 157 2.70 -20.96 -6.86
CA GLU A 157 3.46 -22.13 -7.30
C GLU A 157 2.59 -23.02 -8.20
N GLY A 158 3.00 -23.20 -9.47
CA GLY A 158 2.25 -23.98 -10.45
C GLY A 158 1.15 -23.21 -11.20
N ILE A 159 1.09 -21.88 -11.04
CA ILE A 159 0.23 -21.00 -11.83
C ILE A 159 1.11 -20.29 -12.84
N THR A 160 0.90 -20.58 -14.11
CA THR A 160 1.67 -19.98 -15.23
C THR A 160 0.74 -19.19 -16.13
N ASN A 161 1.28 -18.17 -16.81
CA ASN A 161 0.57 -17.56 -17.93
C ASN A 161 0.59 -18.56 -19.09
N ILE A 162 -0.50 -18.65 -19.82
CA ILE A 162 -0.56 -19.49 -21.05
C ILE A 162 0.50 -19.05 -22.06
N GLU A 163 0.79 -17.76 -22.13
CA GLU A 163 1.83 -17.19 -22.99
C GLU A 163 3.22 -17.76 -22.65
N ASP A 164 3.55 -17.88 -21.37
CA ASP A 164 4.82 -18.46 -20.90
C ASP A 164 4.91 -19.95 -21.23
N TYR A 165 3.77 -20.65 -21.21
CA TYR A 165 3.69 -22.08 -21.53
C TYR A 165 3.83 -22.35 -23.03
N LEU A 166 3.34 -21.44 -23.87
CA LEU A 166 3.42 -21.54 -25.33
C LEU A 166 4.75 -21.02 -25.90
N GLY A 167 5.63 -20.49 -25.06
CA GLY A 167 6.94 -19.96 -25.51
C GLY A 167 6.82 -18.75 -26.44
N ILE A 168 5.73 -17.99 -26.36
CA ILE A 168 5.53 -16.76 -27.10
C ILE A 168 6.40 -15.70 -26.45
N GLU A 169 7.58 -15.44 -27.02
CA GLU A 169 8.41 -14.30 -26.60
C GLU A 169 7.62 -13.00 -26.84
N LYS A 170 7.43 -12.22 -25.79
CA LYS A 170 6.97 -10.84 -25.95
C LYS A 170 7.99 -10.10 -26.79
N TYR A 171 7.61 -9.70 -28.00
CA TYR A 171 8.39 -8.72 -28.74
C TYR A 171 8.49 -7.46 -27.87
N PRO A 172 9.70 -6.91 -27.63
CA PRO A 172 9.83 -5.62 -26.99
C PRO A 172 9.13 -4.61 -27.89
N ASP A 173 8.18 -3.86 -27.32
CA ASP A 173 7.52 -2.77 -27.99
C ASP A 173 8.61 -1.84 -28.53
N ASP A 174 8.72 -1.77 -29.87
CA ASP A 174 9.59 -0.85 -30.55
C ASP A 174 9.18 0.57 -30.21
N ILE A 175 10.16 1.33 -29.74
CA ILE A 175 10.19 2.73 -29.31
C ILE A 175 9.55 3.68 -30.34
#